data_aa2ef34aad98eaf36df1dbf405f5511f
#
_entry.id   aa2ef34aad98eaf36df1dbf405f5511f
#
_cell.length_a   1.000
_cell.length_b   1.000
_cell.length_c   1.000
_cell.angle_alpha   90.00
_cell.angle_beta   90.00
_cell.angle_gamma   90.00
#
_symmetry.space_group_name_H-M   'P 1'
#
loop_
_entity.id
_entity.type
_entity.pdbx_description
1 polymer ?
#
loop_
_entity_poly.entity_id
_entity_poly.type
_entity_poly.pdbx_seq_one_letter_code
_entity_poly.pdbx_strand_id
1 'polypeptide(L)'
;YEELAKAVEDYGSLESTKLERGLSWISLFIALAPMLGFMGTVIGMIEAFDKIAQANTINASIVAGGIKVALITTVSGLVVAIILQIFYNYILSKIDGIVFDMEEASMDLVDLVYRNKLNG
;
A
#
# COMPACT_ATOMS: atom_id res chain seq x y z
N TYR A 1 -30.36 23.77 8.63
CA TYR A 1 -30.12 22.34 8.77
C TYR A 1 -29.37 21.76 7.56
N GLU A 2 -29.88 21.98 6.35
CA GLU A 2 -29.28 21.49 5.13
C GLU A 2 -27.88 22.06 4.89
N GLU A 3 -27.67 23.34 5.16
CA GLU A 3 -26.36 23.99 5.02
C GLU A 3 -25.33 23.41 5.99
N LEU A 4 -25.76 23.18 7.25
CA LEU A 4 -24.87 22.57 8.26
C LEU A 4 -24.51 21.14 7.90
N ALA A 5 -25.48 20.34 7.49
CA ALA A 5 -25.25 18.95 7.09
C ALA A 5 -24.29 18.86 5.91
N LYS A 6 -24.48 19.73 4.91
CA LYS A 6 -23.61 19.78 3.74
C LYS A 6 -22.18 20.18 4.11
N ALA A 7 -22.01 21.18 4.97
CA ALA A 7 -20.68 21.62 5.40
C ALA A 7 -19.91 20.53 6.15
N VAL A 8 -20.59 19.80 7.04
CA VAL A 8 -20.00 18.69 7.78
C VAL A 8 -19.64 17.55 6.85
N GLU A 9 -20.50 17.23 5.90
CA GLU A 9 -20.28 16.18 4.91
C GLU A 9 -19.09 16.50 4.00
N ASP A 10 -19.00 17.74 3.51
CA ASP A 10 -17.90 18.20 2.65
C ASP A 10 -16.56 18.12 3.39
N TYR A 11 -16.51 18.53 4.65
CA TYR A 11 -15.30 18.46 5.47
C TYR A 11 -14.87 17.01 5.70
N GLY A 12 -15.83 16.14 6.02
CA GLY A 12 -15.56 14.70 6.20
C GLY A 12 -15.02 14.06 4.94
N SER A 13 -15.57 14.37 3.78
CA SER A 13 -15.09 13.88 2.49
C SER A 13 -13.67 14.34 2.20
N LEU A 14 -13.33 15.59 2.51
CA LEU A 14 -11.98 16.12 2.31
C LEU A 14 -10.95 15.39 3.17
N GLU A 15 -11.24 15.16 4.44
CA GLU A 15 -10.35 14.42 5.35
C GLU A 15 -10.19 12.97 4.93
N SER A 16 -11.27 12.32 4.50
CA SER A 16 -11.27 10.97 3.98
C SER A 16 -10.37 10.84 2.75
N THR A 17 -10.44 11.80 1.83
CA THR A 17 -9.61 11.85 0.63
C THR A 17 -8.11 11.96 0.98
N LYS A 18 -7.76 12.76 1.98
CA LYS A 18 -6.37 12.90 2.44
C LYS A 18 -5.83 11.59 2.98
N LEU A 19 -6.62 10.86 3.75
CA LEU A 19 -6.24 9.55 4.29
C LEU A 19 -6.05 8.52 3.17
N GLU A 20 -6.94 8.51 2.18
CA GLU A 20 -6.87 7.62 1.03
C GLU A 20 -5.61 7.86 0.20
N ARG A 21 -5.15 9.10 0.07
CA ARG A 21 -3.91 9.43 -0.64
C ARG A 21 -2.70 8.77 0.01
N GLY A 22 -2.63 8.77 1.34
CA GLY A 22 -1.56 8.10 2.08
C GLY A 22 -1.55 6.60 1.81
N LEU A 23 -2.73 5.97 1.81
CA LEU A 23 -2.87 4.55 1.49
C LEU A 23 -2.49 4.23 0.04
N SER A 24 -2.76 5.15 -0.88
CA SER A 24 -2.40 4.99 -2.28
C SER A 24 -0.89 4.78 -2.47
N TRP A 25 -0.06 5.52 -1.73
CA TRP A 25 1.39 5.36 -1.76
C TRP A 25 1.83 4.00 -1.23
N ILE A 26 1.23 3.52 -0.14
CA ILE A 26 1.51 2.19 0.41
C ILE A 26 1.14 1.11 -0.61
N SER A 27 -0.01 1.23 -1.26
CA SER A 27 -0.45 0.32 -2.32
C SER A 27 0.54 0.28 -3.48
N LEU A 28 1.09 1.43 -3.88
CA LEU A 28 2.11 1.52 -4.91
C LEU A 28 3.36 0.72 -4.53
N PHE A 29 3.85 0.86 -3.30
CA PHE A 29 5.03 0.12 -2.83
C PHE A 29 4.78 -1.39 -2.74
N ILE A 30 3.57 -1.80 -2.39
CA ILE A 30 3.18 -3.22 -2.39
C ILE A 30 3.31 -3.82 -3.78
N ALA A 31 2.90 -3.07 -4.80
CA ALA A 31 3.01 -3.51 -6.19
C ALA A 31 4.45 -3.46 -6.70
N LEU A 32 5.22 -2.44 -6.31
CA LEU A 32 6.60 -2.24 -6.77
C LEU A 32 7.59 -3.24 -6.17
N ALA A 33 7.39 -3.66 -4.92
CA ALA A 33 8.34 -4.54 -4.24
C ALA A 33 8.58 -5.87 -4.98
N PRO A 34 7.53 -6.61 -5.40
CA PRO A 34 7.74 -7.81 -6.20
C PRO A 34 8.34 -7.53 -7.56
N MET A 35 7.99 -6.39 -8.18
CA MET A 35 8.56 -5.99 -9.48
C MET A 35 10.06 -5.74 -9.37
N LEU A 36 10.52 -5.09 -8.30
CA LEU A 36 11.93 -4.88 -8.02
C LEU A 36 12.66 -6.21 -7.76
N GLY A 37 12.01 -7.11 -7.05
CA GLY A 37 12.52 -8.46 -6.85
C GLY A 37 12.70 -9.21 -8.17
N PHE A 38 11.72 -9.13 -9.05
CA PHE A 38 11.79 -9.73 -10.38
C PHE A 38 12.91 -9.10 -11.22
N MET A 39 13.04 -7.78 -11.19
CA MET A 39 14.13 -7.07 -11.88
C MET A 39 15.50 -7.54 -11.38
N GLY A 40 15.63 -7.77 -10.09
CA GLY A 40 16.84 -8.34 -9.49
C GLY A 40 17.18 -9.72 -10.03
N THR A 41 16.17 -10.59 -10.26
CA THR A 41 16.41 -11.90 -10.87
C THR A 41 16.96 -11.79 -12.28
N VAL A 42 16.39 -10.89 -13.08
CA VAL A 42 16.83 -10.65 -14.46
C VAL A 42 18.28 -10.17 -14.48
N ILE A 43 18.62 -9.19 -13.64
CA ILE A 43 19.97 -8.65 -13.54
C ILE A 43 20.95 -9.73 -13.08
N GLY A 44 20.60 -10.52 -12.08
CA GLY A 44 21.43 -11.61 -11.57
C GLY A 44 21.72 -12.68 -12.61
N MET A 45 20.72 -13.01 -13.41
CA MET A 45 20.90 -13.99 -14.50
C MET A 45 21.77 -13.42 -15.63
N ILE A 46 21.63 -12.15 -15.97
CA ILE A 46 22.47 -11.49 -16.95
C ILE A 46 23.95 -11.56 -16.51
N GLU A 47 24.23 -11.23 -15.25
CA GLU A 47 25.58 -11.30 -14.70
C GLU A 47 26.16 -12.74 -14.74
N ALA A 48 25.33 -13.73 -14.41
CA ALA A 48 25.74 -15.14 -14.46
C ALA A 48 26.11 -15.55 -15.88
N PHE A 49 25.31 -15.18 -16.87
CA PHE A 49 25.59 -15.50 -18.28
C PHE A 49 26.82 -14.75 -18.81
N ASP A 50 27.04 -13.51 -18.38
CA ASP A 50 28.24 -12.75 -18.73
C ASP A 50 29.51 -13.46 -18.22
N LYS A 51 29.48 -13.97 -17.00
CA LYS A 51 30.61 -14.74 -16.43
C LYS A 51 30.86 -16.01 -17.20
N ILE A 52 29.82 -16.72 -17.61
CA ILE A 52 29.92 -17.91 -18.43
C ILE A 52 30.57 -17.58 -19.79
N ALA A 53 30.12 -16.48 -20.40
CA ALA A 53 30.66 -16.02 -21.68
C ALA A 53 32.15 -15.65 -21.59
N GLN A 54 32.56 -14.96 -20.52
CA GLN A 54 33.96 -14.60 -20.29
C GLN A 54 34.84 -15.79 -20.03
N ALA A 55 34.36 -16.76 -19.26
CA ALA A 55 35.09 -17.99 -18.95
C ALA A 55 35.14 -18.96 -20.12
N ASN A 56 34.29 -18.80 -21.11
CA ASN A 56 34.13 -19.64 -22.29
C ASN A 56 33.89 -21.13 -21.95
N THR A 57 33.39 -21.38 -20.74
CA THR A 57 32.99 -22.73 -20.27
C THR A 57 31.77 -22.57 -19.39
N ILE A 58 30.88 -23.57 -19.42
CA ILE A 58 29.73 -23.63 -18.52
C ILE A 58 30.22 -24.26 -17.21
N ASN A 59 30.22 -23.47 -16.14
CA ASN A 59 30.58 -23.93 -14.81
C ASN A 59 29.32 -23.98 -13.97
N ALA A 60 28.99 -25.14 -13.42
CA ALA A 60 27.80 -25.35 -12.59
C ALA A 60 27.78 -24.43 -11.36
N SER A 61 28.93 -24.12 -10.77
CA SER A 61 29.07 -23.25 -9.62
C SER A 61 28.68 -21.80 -9.96
N ILE A 62 29.07 -21.32 -11.14
CA ILE A 62 28.74 -19.95 -11.58
C ILE A 62 27.24 -19.84 -11.84
N VAL A 63 26.64 -20.81 -12.52
CA VAL A 63 25.23 -20.85 -12.84
C VAL A 63 24.40 -20.91 -11.54
N ALA A 64 24.77 -21.86 -10.65
CA ALA A 64 24.09 -22.04 -9.36
C ALA A 64 24.18 -20.78 -8.49
N GLY A 65 25.34 -20.12 -8.46
CA GLY A 65 25.53 -18.88 -7.71
C GLY A 65 24.64 -17.74 -8.22
N GLY A 66 24.56 -17.59 -9.56
CA GLY A 66 23.69 -16.58 -10.18
C GLY A 66 22.22 -16.83 -9.91
N ILE A 67 21.76 -18.07 -10.02
CA ILE A 67 20.38 -18.46 -9.74
C ILE A 67 20.06 -18.25 -8.27
N LYS A 68 20.97 -18.60 -7.37
CA LYS A 68 20.77 -18.41 -5.93
C LYS A 68 20.55 -16.94 -5.57
N VAL A 69 21.39 -16.03 -6.08
CA VAL A 69 21.26 -14.60 -5.86
C VAL A 69 19.92 -14.09 -6.42
N ALA A 70 19.56 -14.51 -7.61
CA ALA A 70 18.30 -14.15 -8.25
C ALA A 70 17.10 -14.57 -7.39
N LEU A 71 17.10 -15.80 -6.89
CA LEU A 71 16.00 -16.33 -6.06
C LEU A 71 15.90 -15.60 -4.72
N ILE A 72 17.03 -15.28 -4.10
CA ILE A 72 17.06 -14.51 -2.84
C ILE A 72 16.46 -13.12 -3.05
N THR A 73 16.77 -12.48 -4.17
CA THR A 73 16.25 -11.15 -4.50
C THR A 73 14.71 -11.19 -4.66
N THR A 74 14.19 -12.22 -5.33
CA THR A 74 12.73 -12.40 -5.47
C THR A 74 12.07 -12.63 -4.13
N VAL A 75 12.63 -13.49 -3.29
CA VAL A 75 12.08 -13.75 -1.93
C VAL A 75 12.08 -12.48 -1.11
N SER A 76 13.16 -11.70 -1.16
CA SER A 76 13.25 -10.44 -0.42
C SER A 76 12.14 -9.45 -0.84
N GLY A 77 11.91 -9.32 -2.15
CA GLY A 77 10.83 -8.47 -2.66
C GLY A 77 9.45 -8.93 -2.21
N LEU A 78 9.22 -10.24 -2.22
CA LEU A 78 7.95 -10.83 -1.77
C LEU A 78 7.73 -10.64 -0.26
N VAL A 79 8.78 -10.80 0.55
CA VAL A 79 8.68 -10.60 2.01
C VAL A 79 8.30 -9.15 2.31
N VAL A 80 8.93 -8.18 1.65
CA VAL A 80 8.60 -6.77 1.82
C VAL A 80 7.14 -6.53 1.42
N ALA A 81 6.70 -7.08 0.29
CA ALA A 81 5.32 -6.93 -0.18
C ALA A 81 4.32 -7.50 0.81
N ILE A 82 4.60 -8.67 1.40
CA ILE A 82 3.72 -9.32 2.38
C ILE A 82 3.60 -8.45 3.64
N ILE A 83 4.72 -7.95 4.16
CA ILE A 83 4.72 -7.09 5.35
C ILE A 83 3.92 -5.83 5.09
N LEU A 84 4.14 -5.16 3.95
CA LEU A 84 3.42 -3.95 3.58
C LEU A 84 1.92 -4.23 3.39
N GLN A 85 1.57 -5.38 2.82
CA GLN A 85 0.16 -5.76 2.62
C GLN A 85 -0.57 -5.92 3.95
N ILE A 86 0.07 -6.51 4.95
CA ILE A 86 -0.50 -6.67 6.29
C ILE A 86 -0.77 -5.31 6.91
N PHE A 87 0.22 -4.41 6.87
CA PHE A 87 0.07 -3.04 7.38
C PHE A 87 -0.99 -2.25 6.60
N TYR A 88 -1.02 -2.41 5.28
CA TYR A 88 -2.02 -1.77 4.43
C TYR A 88 -3.43 -2.15 4.84
N ASN A 89 -3.69 -3.44 4.99
CA ASN A 89 -5.02 -3.93 5.38
C ASN A 89 -5.39 -3.45 6.78
N TYR A 90 -4.44 -3.44 7.72
CA TYR A 90 -4.67 -2.94 9.07
C TYR A 90 -5.04 -1.47 9.07
N ILE A 91 -4.25 -0.66 8.36
CA ILE A 91 -4.49 0.80 8.26
C ILE A 91 -5.82 1.08 7.56
N LEU A 92 -6.11 0.37 6.46
CA LEU A 92 -7.38 0.52 5.75
C LEU A 92 -8.58 0.23 6.64
N SER A 93 -8.52 -0.84 7.42
CA SER A 93 -9.56 -1.22 8.37
C SER A 93 -9.74 -0.12 9.44
N LYS A 94 -8.65 0.45 9.94
CA LYS A 94 -8.70 1.54 10.92
C LYS A 94 -9.30 2.81 10.33
N ILE A 95 -8.93 3.15 9.11
CA ILE A 95 -9.46 4.33 8.41
C ILE A 95 -10.95 4.17 8.16
N ASP A 96 -11.39 3.01 7.70
CA ASP A 96 -12.81 2.73 7.48
C ASP A 96 -13.62 2.87 8.78
N GLY A 97 -13.09 2.38 9.90
CA GLY A 97 -13.69 2.53 11.21
C GLY A 97 -13.77 3.99 11.65
N ILE A 98 -12.71 4.75 11.45
CA ILE A 98 -12.65 6.18 11.78
C ILE A 98 -13.65 6.96 10.93
N VAL A 99 -13.71 6.69 9.64
CA VAL A 99 -14.67 7.34 8.72
C VAL A 99 -16.10 7.05 9.14
N PHE A 100 -16.39 5.80 9.49
CA PHE A 100 -17.71 5.41 9.98
C PHE A 100 -18.06 6.17 11.26
N ASP A 101 -17.16 6.24 12.23
CA ASP A 101 -17.36 6.96 13.49
C ASP A 101 -17.55 8.46 13.25
N MET A 102 -16.82 9.04 12.31
CA MET A 102 -16.96 10.44 11.94
C MET A 102 -18.33 10.72 11.31
N GLU A 103 -18.79 9.84 10.43
CA GLU A 103 -20.12 9.96 9.82
C GLU A 103 -21.23 9.88 10.88
N GLU A 104 -21.12 8.92 11.78
CA GLU A 104 -22.08 8.76 12.88
C GLU A 104 -22.08 9.98 13.80
N ALA A 105 -20.91 10.46 14.20
CA ALA A 105 -20.78 11.65 15.03
C ALA A 105 -21.33 12.90 14.33
N SER A 106 -21.11 13.01 13.03
CA SER A 106 -21.63 14.12 12.21
C SER A 106 -23.15 14.12 12.17
N MET A 107 -23.75 12.94 11.99
CA MET A 107 -25.21 12.79 11.98
C MET A 107 -25.80 13.15 13.34
N ASP A 108 -25.19 12.71 14.43
CA ASP A 108 -25.63 13.02 15.80
C ASP A 108 -25.55 14.52 16.08
N LEU A 109 -24.48 15.17 15.62
CA LEU A 109 -24.32 16.61 15.78
C LEU A 109 -25.40 17.38 15.02
N VAL A 110 -25.68 17.00 13.80
CA VAL A 110 -26.70 17.62 12.95
C VAL A 110 -28.07 17.44 13.58
N ASP A 111 -28.40 16.28 14.09
CA ASP A 111 -29.65 15.99 14.77
C ASP A 111 -29.80 16.83 16.04
N LEU A 112 -28.75 16.98 16.82
CA LEU A 112 -28.75 17.78 18.05
C LEU A 112 -29.06 19.27 17.75
N VAL A 113 -28.38 19.81 16.75
CA VAL A 113 -28.59 21.20 16.31
C VAL A 113 -30.02 21.41 15.81
N TYR A 114 -30.54 20.47 15.05
CA TYR A 114 -31.89 20.50 14.52
C TYR A 114 -32.93 20.47 15.64
N ARG A 115 -32.75 19.60 16.65
CA ARG A 115 -33.64 19.55 17.83
C ARG A 115 -33.62 20.84 18.62
N ASN A 116 -32.47 21.43 18.84
CA ASN A 116 -32.34 22.70 19.52
C ASN A 116 -33.07 23.82 18.78
N LYS A 117 -33.00 23.81 17.45
CA LYS A 117 -33.70 24.78 16.61
C LYS A 117 -35.22 24.62 16.68
N LEU A 118 -35.70 23.39 16.76
CA LEU A 118 -37.13 23.10 16.87
C LEU A 118 -37.68 23.46 18.25
N ASN A 119 -36.89 23.25 19.31
CA ASN A 119 -37.28 23.49 20.70
C ASN A 119 -37.05 24.94 21.15
N GLY A 120 -36.28 25.68 20.39
CA GLY A 120 -35.98 27.07 20.68
C GLY A 120 -36.81 28.02 19.83
#